data_6db9b56de56a87c5ae1d0907c6f425d7
#
_entry.id   6db9b56de56a87c5ae1d0907c6f425d7
#
_cell.length_a   1.000
_cell.length_b   1.000
_cell.length_c   1.000
_cell.angle_alpha   90.00
_cell.angle_beta   90.00
_cell.angle_gamma   90.00
#
_symmetry.space_group_name_H-M   'P 1'
#
loop_
_entity.id
_entity.type
_entity.pdbx_description
1 polymer ?
#
loop_
_entity_poly.entity_id
_entity_poly.type
_entity_poly.pdbx_seq_one_letter_code
_entity_poly.pdbx_strand_id
1 'polypeptide(L)'
;LDPKEIDKERGVINEEWRTRMSAIQRFQEKMLPVMFEGTKYAHCFPIGTMEVVMNFKPQTLRDYYEKWYRPDQQGIVVVGDIDVDKIEAKIKKIFSPIKMPETPAEREYFQVPDNKETIVAIETDKEQANPVAYLCYKHEAIPNEQKGNMDYLVVNYMKSMIENMLNARLNELTQTANPPFIFAQVSDQEFLISKTKDAFTGIVASKEDGIDSAITAIVREIERAHKFGFTASEYARAKADYLRMLESAYNERNKVKNGAYVDEYVRHFIDNEPIPGIENEYAIMNQIVPNLS
;
A
#
# COMPACT_ATOMS: atom_id res chain seq x y z
N LEU A 1 -17.89 4.26 25.94
CA LEU A 1 -16.66 5.10 26.08
C LEU A 1 -16.74 5.88 27.42
N ASP A 2 -16.16 5.29 28.47
CA ASP A 2 -16.07 5.89 29.81
C ASP A 2 -14.96 6.96 29.82
N PRO A 3 -15.20 8.19 30.32
CA PRO A 3 -14.18 9.23 30.39
C PRO A 3 -12.93 8.82 31.16
N LYS A 4 -13.09 8.05 32.25
CA LYS A 4 -11.95 7.57 33.05
C LYS A 4 -11.07 6.58 32.30
N GLU A 5 -11.66 5.72 31.49
CA GLU A 5 -10.90 4.79 30.63
C GLU A 5 -10.23 5.54 29.47
N ILE A 6 -10.90 6.54 28.89
CA ILE A 6 -10.28 7.42 27.88
C ILE A 6 -9.02 8.09 28.44
N ASP A 7 -9.08 8.61 29.67
CA ASP A 7 -7.93 9.29 30.28
C ASP A 7 -6.77 8.33 30.59
N LYS A 8 -7.05 7.07 30.91
CA LYS A 8 -6.00 6.04 31.06
C LYS A 8 -5.36 5.71 29.70
N GLU A 9 -6.20 5.54 28.66
CA GLU A 9 -5.73 5.18 27.32
C GLU A 9 -4.85 6.27 26.68
N ARG A 10 -4.99 7.56 27.05
CA ARG A 10 -4.08 8.61 26.61
C ARG A 10 -2.62 8.28 26.93
N GLY A 11 -2.37 7.78 28.14
CA GLY A 11 -1.04 7.34 28.55
C GLY A 11 -0.53 6.17 27.73
N VAL A 12 -1.39 5.21 27.40
CA VAL A 12 -1.05 4.06 26.54
C VAL A 12 -0.69 4.51 25.13
N ILE A 13 -1.50 5.38 24.53
CA ILE A 13 -1.21 5.93 23.18
C ILE A 13 0.09 6.76 23.18
N ASN A 14 0.34 7.54 24.23
CA ASN A 14 1.60 8.29 24.34
C ASN A 14 2.83 7.36 24.45
N GLU A 15 2.73 6.26 25.20
CA GLU A 15 3.80 5.25 25.27
C GLU A 15 3.94 4.50 23.93
N GLU A 16 2.86 4.20 23.24
CA GLU A 16 2.91 3.62 21.90
C GLU A 16 3.63 4.55 20.92
N TRP A 17 3.27 5.83 20.90
CA TRP A 17 3.96 6.84 20.09
C TRP A 17 5.45 6.90 20.45
N ARG A 18 5.78 6.96 21.73
CA ARG A 18 7.17 7.04 22.20
C ARG A 18 8.00 5.81 21.82
N THR A 19 7.43 4.61 21.94
CA THR A 19 8.14 3.35 21.64
C THR A 19 8.27 3.09 20.14
N ARG A 20 7.36 3.61 19.33
CA ARG A 20 7.44 3.55 17.87
C ARG A 20 8.31 4.63 17.26
N MET A 21 8.72 5.63 18.03
CA MET A 21 9.51 6.76 17.55
C MET A 21 10.89 6.29 17.07
N SER A 22 10.99 6.11 15.74
CA SER A 22 12.20 5.74 15.00
C SER A 22 12.59 6.86 14.04
N ALA A 23 13.77 6.78 13.43
CA ALA A 23 14.16 7.70 12.37
C ALA A 23 13.10 7.78 11.26
N ILE A 24 12.54 6.63 10.84
CA ILE A 24 11.49 6.58 9.82
C ILE A 24 10.25 7.36 10.26
N GLN A 25 9.78 7.18 11.50
CA GLN A 25 8.63 7.91 12.04
C GLN A 25 8.90 9.43 12.03
N ARG A 26 10.07 9.85 12.51
CA ARG A 26 10.46 11.28 12.51
C ARG A 26 10.55 11.86 11.10
N PHE A 27 11.06 11.10 10.13
CA PHE A 27 11.03 11.50 8.73
C PHE A 27 9.61 11.67 8.20
N GLN A 28 8.73 10.71 8.45
CA GLN A 28 7.34 10.80 8.00
C GLN A 28 6.63 12.03 8.58
N GLU A 29 6.79 12.30 9.86
CA GLU A 29 6.18 13.48 10.51
C GLU A 29 6.65 14.81 9.90
N LYS A 30 7.89 14.89 9.41
CA LYS A 30 8.43 16.10 8.79
C LYS A 30 8.20 16.19 7.28
N MET A 31 8.26 15.07 6.59
CA MET A 31 8.18 15.02 5.12
C MET A 31 6.74 15.04 4.61
N LEU A 32 5.80 14.38 5.30
CA LEU A 32 4.40 14.32 4.86
C LEU A 32 3.76 15.72 4.71
N PRO A 33 3.96 16.70 5.61
CA PRO A 33 3.45 18.05 5.41
C PRO A 33 3.93 18.71 4.13
N VAL A 34 5.17 18.44 3.71
CA VAL A 34 5.75 18.97 2.46
C VAL A 34 5.19 18.23 1.25
N MET A 35 5.17 16.91 1.29
CA MET A 35 4.74 16.07 0.15
C MET A 35 3.24 16.14 -0.10
N PHE A 36 2.44 16.40 0.92
CA PHE A 36 0.99 16.50 0.86
C PHE A 36 0.47 17.92 1.13
N GLU A 37 1.29 18.94 0.86
CA GLU A 37 0.90 20.34 1.07
C GLU A 37 -0.47 20.65 0.45
N GLY A 38 -1.31 21.37 1.19
CA GLY A 38 -2.67 21.72 0.77
C GLY A 38 -3.70 20.59 0.86
N THR A 39 -3.32 19.41 1.34
CA THR A 39 -4.23 18.28 1.53
C THR A 39 -4.42 17.95 3.02
N LYS A 40 -5.46 17.19 3.32
CA LYS A 40 -5.68 16.68 4.69
C LYS A 40 -4.60 15.70 5.14
N TYR A 41 -3.98 14.96 4.23
CA TYR A 41 -2.91 14.01 4.53
C TYR A 41 -1.68 14.68 5.17
N ALA A 42 -1.45 15.96 4.90
CA ALA A 42 -0.35 16.72 5.50
C ALA A 42 -0.38 16.76 7.05
N HIS A 43 -1.57 16.59 7.66
CA HIS A 43 -1.78 16.81 9.09
C HIS A 43 -2.54 15.66 9.80
N CYS A 44 -2.86 14.58 9.10
CA CYS A 44 -3.66 13.48 9.62
C CYS A 44 -2.88 12.16 9.65
N PHE A 45 -1.79 12.11 10.42
CA PHE A 45 -1.07 10.87 10.63
C PHE A 45 -1.89 9.91 11.52
N PRO A 46 -1.90 8.58 11.27
CA PRO A 46 -2.82 7.64 11.95
C PRO A 46 -2.78 7.66 13.48
N ILE A 47 -1.60 7.82 14.08
CA ILE A 47 -1.48 7.91 15.54
C ILE A 47 -1.94 9.26 16.11
N GLY A 48 -2.12 10.26 15.25
CA GLY A 48 -2.44 11.63 15.63
C GLY A 48 -1.26 12.38 16.23
N THR A 49 -1.52 13.61 16.69
CA THR A 49 -0.53 14.40 17.45
C THR A 49 -0.77 14.23 18.95
N MET A 50 0.30 14.17 19.73
CA MET A 50 0.19 14.03 21.17
C MET A 50 -0.52 15.21 21.84
N GLU A 51 -0.44 16.39 21.24
CA GLU A 51 -1.23 17.55 21.66
C GLU A 51 -2.73 17.25 21.60
N VAL A 52 -3.22 16.70 20.51
CA VAL A 52 -4.62 16.30 20.36
C VAL A 52 -4.96 15.14 21.27
N VAL A 53 -4.15 14.09 21.28
CA VAL A 53 -4.38 12.87 22.10
C VAL A 53 -4.54 13.22 23.57
N MET A 54 -3.70 14.11 24.10
CA MET A 54 -3.72 14.48 25.53
C MET A 54 -4.85 15.44 25.90
N ASN A 55 -5.40 16.19 24.93
CA ASN A 55 -6.31 17.30 25.23
C ASN A 55 -7.73 17.20 24.65
N PHE A 56 -8.02 16.25 23.75
CA PHE A 56 -9.38 16.12 23.19
C PHE A 56 -10.41 15.82 24.28
N LYS A 57 -11.62 16.35 24.11
CA LYS A 57 -12.72 16.09 25.05
C LYS A 57 -13.28 14.67 24.81
N PRO A 58 -13.65 13.91 25.88
CA PRO A 58 -14.25 12.59 25.71
C PRO A 58 -15.46 12.54 24.77
N GLN A 59 -16.22 13.64 24.69
CA GLN A 59 -17.35 13.74 23.76
C GLN A 59 -16.91 13.70 22.30
N THR A 60 -15.80 14.32 21.95
CA THR A 60 -15.24 14.29 20.58
C THR A 60 -14.98 12.85 20.08
N LEU A 61 -14.49 11.98 20.99
CA LEU A 61 -14.27 10.56 20.65
C LEU A 61 -15.59 9.80 20.49
N ARG A 62 -16.62 10.12 21.30
CA ARG A 62 -17.96 9.53 21.14
C ARG A 62 -18.60 9.95 19.85
N ASP A 63 -18.57 11.26 19.52
CA ASP A 63 -19.13 11.80 18.29
C ASP A 63 -18.46 11.15 17.06
N TYR A 64 -17.12 10.95 17.13
CA TYR A 64 -16.38 10.26 16.08
C TYR A 64 -16.82 8.79 15.94
N TYR A 65 -16.94 8.09 17.07
CA TYR A 65 -17.37 6.70 17.08
C TYR A 65 -18.78 6.54 16.51
N GLU A 66 -19.74 7.33 16.96
CA GLU A 66 -21.13 7.31 16.49
C GLU A 66 -21.25 7.67 15.00
N LYS A 67 -20.40 8.58 14.54
CA LYS A 67 -20.39 9.00 13.14
C LYS A 67 -19.85 7.92 12.20
N TRP A 68 -18.79 7.20 12.58
CA TRP A 68 -18.01 6.38 11.65
C TRP A 68 -18.07 4.88 11.90
N TYR A 69 -18.32 4.42 13.14
CA TYR A 69 -18.41 2.99 13.48
C TYR A 69 -19.83 2.48 13.28
N ARG A 70 -20.23 2.34 12.06
CA ARG A 70 -21.60 1.95 11.66
C ARG A 70 -21.59 0.77 10.68
N PRO A 71 -22.70 -0.01 10.61
CA PRO A 71 -22.75 -1.26 9.86
C PRO A 71 -22.40 -1.18 8.38
N ASP A 72 -22.73 -0.07 7.70
CA ASP A 72 -22.44 0.15 6.28
C ASP A 72 -20.94 0.35 5.96
N GLN A 73 -20.12 0.55 6.98
CA GLN A 73 -18.67 0.71 6.85
C GLN A 73 -17.88 -0.43 7.50
N GLN A 74 -18.52 -1.51 7.89
CA GLN A 74 -17.89 -2.64 8.56
C GLN A 74 -18.08 -3.91 7.76
N GLY A 75 -16.98 -4.60 7.47
CA GLY A 75 -16.97 -5.96 6.93
C GLY A 75 -16.57 -6.97 8.00
N ILE A 76 -17.18 -8.13 8.00
CA ILE A 76 -16.82 -9.25 8.88
C ILE A 76 -16.31 -10.38 8.02
N VAL A 77 -15.05 -10.73 8.17
CA VAL A 77 -14.40 -11.82 7.43
C VAL A 77 -14.02 -12.92 8.42
N VAL A 78 -14.47 -14.13 8.18
CA VAL A 78 -14.15 -15.32 9.00
C VAL A 78 -13.67 -16.43 8.09
N VAL A 79 -12.43 -16.85 8.25
CA VAL A 79 -11.82 -17.93 7.46
C VAL A 79 -11.26 -19.02 8.37
N GLY A 80 -11.61 -20.27 8.12
CA GLY A 80 -11.12 -21.41 8.91
C GLY A 80 -11.88 -22.69 8.58
N ASP A 81 -11.59 -23.75 9.31
CA ASP A 81 -12.36 -25.00 9.29
C ASP A 81 -13.65 -24.79 10.10
N ILE A 82 -14.68 -24.25 9.46
CA ILE A 82 -15.92 -23.78 10.06
C ILE A 82 -17.14 -24.27 9.27
N ASP A 83 -18.26 -24.39 9.96
CA ASP A 83 -19.59 -24.52 9.36
C ASP A 83 -20.08 -23.10 8.98
N VAL A 84 -20.03 -22.79 7.69
CA VAL A 84 -20.34 -21.45 7.15
C VAL A 84 -21.75 -20.99 7.54
N ASP A 85 -22.76 -21.87 7.42
CA ASP A 85 -24.16 -21.53 7.72
C ASP A 85 -24.35 -21.17 9.19
N LYS A 86 -23.69 -21.91 10.09
CA LYS A 86 -23.75 -21.63 11.53
C LYS A 86 -23.05 -20.31 11.89
N ILE A 87 -21.90 -20.02 11.26
CA ILE A 87 -21.19 -18.78 11.50
C ILE A 87 -21.97 -17.59 10.94
N GLU A 88 -22.52 -17.70 9.71
CA GLU A 88 -23.37 -16.67 9.13
C GLU A 88 -24.60 -16.38 10.02
N ALA A 89 -25.30 -17.41 10.46
CA ALA A 89 -26.45 -17.26 11.38
C ALA A 89 -26.04 -16.56 12.69
N LYS A 90 -24.85 -16.87 13.21
CA LYS A 90 -24.29 -16.25 14.41
C LYS A 90 -23.95 -14.78 14.21
N ILE A 91 -23.31 -14.43 13.08
CA ILE A 91 -23.01 -13.06 12.69
C ILE A 91 -24.33 -12.26 12.57
N LYS A 92 -25.31 -12.77 11.83
CA LYS A 92 -26.64 -12.13 11.70
C LYS A 92 -27.30 -11.91 13.06
N LYS A 93 -27.30 -12.91 13.93
CA LYS A 93 -27.87 -12.79 15.29
C LYS A 93 -27.21 -11.71 16.12
N ILE A 94 -25.90 -11.57 16.05
CA ILE A 94 -25.13 -10.63 16.88
C ILE A 94 -25.20 -9.21 16.32
N PHE A 95 -25.07 -9.03 15.02
CA PHE A 95 -24.87 -7.72 14.40
C PHE A 95 -26.14 -7.08 13.81
N SER A 96 -27.16 -7.87 13.42
CA SER A 96 -28.41 -7.30 12.89
C SER A 96 -29.18 -6.35 13.84
N PRO A 97 -29.05 -6.44 15.17
CA PRO A 97 -29.66 -5.46 16.06
C PRO A 97 -29.03 -4.07 16.01
N ILE A 98 -27.81 -3.95 15.46
CA ILE A 98 -27.12 -2.65 15.34
C ILE A 98 -27.81 -1.84 14.26
N LYS A 99 -28.35 -0.69 14.64
CA LYS A 99 -29.11 0.17 13.73
C LYS A 99 -28.19 1.14 12.98
N MET A 100 -28.55 1.39 11.73
CA MET A 100 -27.98 2.49 10.97
C MET A 100 -28.46 3.85 11.50
N PRO A 101 -27.64 4.90 11.51
CA PRO A 101 -28.09 6.26 11.71
C PRO A 101 -29.12 6.65 10.62
N GLU A 102 -30.07 7.51 10.95
CA GLU A 102 -31.08 8.00 10.00
C GLU A 102 -30.44 8.79 8.84
N THR A 103 -29.41 9.56 9.14
CA THR A 103 -28.64 10.34 8.18
C THR A 103 -27.15 10.00 8.32
N PRO A 104 -26.68 8.92 7.70
CA PRO A 104 -25.29 8.55 7.78
C PRO A 104 -24.39 9.56 7.06
N ALA A 105 -23.28 9.94 7.69
CA ALA A 105 -22.31 10.84 7.07
C ALA A 105 -21.68 10.14 5.85
N GLU A 106 -21.56 10.89 4.75
CA GLU A 106 -20.86 10.40 3.56
C GLU A 106 -19.36 10.29 3.84
N ARG A 107 -18.71 9.27 3.25
CA ARG A 107 -17.26 9.11 3.30
C ARG A 107 -16.62 10.02 2.26
N GLU A 108 -15.83 10.96 2.72
CA GLU A 108 -15.05 11.83 1.85
C GLU A 108 -13.70 11.21 1.50
N TYR A 109 -13.34 11.27 0.22
CA TYR A 109 -12.00 10.93 -0.28
C TYR A 109 -11.27 12.23 -0.62
N PHE A 110 -10.16 12.45 0.08
CA PHE A 110 -9.36 13.66 -0.10
C PHE A 110 -8.42 13.49 -1.29
N GLN A 111 -8.57 14.37 -2.27
CA GLN A 111 -7.75 14.36 -3.47
C GLN A 111 -6.32 14.81 -3.19
N VAL A 112 -5.35 14.16 -3.81
CA VAL A 112 -3.96 14.59 -3.85
C VAL A 112 -3.72 15.20 -5.22
N PRO A 113 -3.46 16.51 -5.32
CA PRO A 113 -3.29 17.18 -6.59
C PRO A 113 -1.97 16.82 -7.26
N ASP A 114 -1.92 16.98 -8.58
CA ASP A 114 -0.68 16.98 -9.31
C ASP A 114 0.15 18.22 -8.96
N ASN A 115 1.46 18.10 -9.02
CA ASN A 115 2.39 19.21 -8.84
C ASN A 115 2.95 19.63 -10.22
N LYS A 116 3.10 20.95 -10.41
CA LYS A 116 3.74 21.52 -11.61
C LYS A 116 5.27 21.40 -11.55
N GLU A 117 5.82 21.68 -10.37
CA GLU A 117 7.24 21.60 -10.12
C GLU A 117 7.54 20.38 -9.24
N THR A 118 8.76 19.87 -9.30
CA THR A 118 9.20 18.77 -8.44
C THR A 118 9.16 19.19 -6.98
N ILE A 119 8.42 18.43 -6.17
CA ILE A 119 8.43 18.61 -4.71
C ILE A 119 9.66 17.90 -4.16
N VAL A 120 10.45 18.62 -3.37
CA VAL A 120 11.69 18.10 -2.75
C VAL A 120 11.56 18.22 -1.23
N ALA A 121 11.68 17.09 -0.53
CA ALA A 121 11.75 17.03 0.92
C ALA A 121 13.08 16.36 1.31
N ILE A 122 13.89 17.01 2.12
CA ILE A 122 15.20 16.52 2.59
C ILE A 122 15.24 16.62 4.09
N GLU A 123 15.49 15.49 4.76
CA GLU A 123 15.60 15.42 6.20
C GLU A 123 16.80 14.57 6.63
N THR A 124 17.33 14.87 7.79
CA THR A 124 18.43 14.12 8.40
C THR A 124 18.07 13.64 9.79
N ASP A 125 18.60 12.48 10.16
CA ASP A 125 18.41 11.92 11.50
C ASP A 125 19.66 11.15 11.93
N LYS A 126 19.99 11.22 13.23
CA LYS A 126 21.19 10.59 13.80
C LYS A 126 21.17 9.05 13.72
N GLU A 127 20.00 8.45 13.70
CA GLU A 127 19.81 7.00 13.65
C GLU A 127 19.75 6.47 12.21
N GLN A 128 19.73 7.37 11.21
CA GLN A 128 19.73 6.97 9.80
C GLN A 128 21.18 6.71 9.35
N ALA A 129 21.54 5.43 9.24
CA ALA A 129 22.91 5.01 8.92
C ALA A 129 23.28 5.27 7.45
N ASN A 130 22.33 5.14 6.53
CA ASN A 130 22.57 5.27 5.10
C ASN A 130 21.59 6.27 4.49
N PRO A 131 22.01 7.12 3.54
CA PRO A 131 21.10 7.94 2.76
C PRO A 131 20.12 7.08 1.95
N VAL A 132 18.84 7.48 1.96
CA VAL A 132 17.78 6.86 1.17
C VAL A 132 17.04 7.94 0.41
N ALA A 133 16.80 7.73 -0.88
CA ALA A 133 15.97 8.60 -1.69
C ALA A 133 14.73 7.85 -2.23
N TYR A 134 13.60 8.55 -2.26
CA TYR A 134 12.36 8.14 -2.88
C TYR A 134 12.09 9.06 -4.07
N LEU A 135 11.84 8.48 -5.22
CA LEU A 135 11.49 9.17 -6.45
C LEU A 135 10.08 8.74 -6.82
N CYS A 136 9.10 9.62 -6.62
CA CYS A 136 7.70 9.30 -6.81
C CYS A 136 7.16 10.02 -8.05
N TYR A 137 6.69 9.26 -9.03
CA TYR A 137 6.01 9.75 -10.22
C TYR A 137 4.52 9.49 -10.04
N LYS A 138 3.80 10.50 -9.58
CA LYS A 138 2.35 10.40 -9.30
C LYS A 138 1.54 10.20 -10.57
N HIS A 139 0.52 9.37 -10.47
CA HIS A 139 -0.50 9.19 -11.50
C HIS A 139 -1.86 8.88 -10.85
N GLU A 140 -2.92 8.89 -11.65
CA GLU A 140 -4.26 8.61 -11.15
C GLU A 140 -4.39 7.15 -10.68
N ALA A 141 -5.00 6.97 -9.52
CA ALA A 141 -5.37 5.64 -9.04
C ALA A 141 -6.49 5.06 -9.92
N ILE A 142 -6.49 3.75 -10.12
CA ILE A 142 -7.58 3.08 -10.84
C ILE A 142 -8.84 3.16 -9.97
N PRO A 143 -9.95 3.73 -10.48
CA PRO A 143 -11.20 3.80 -9.73
C PRO A 143 -11.69 2.41 -9.29
N ASN A 144 -12.25 2.32 -8.08
CA ASN A 144 -12.69 1.03 -7.52
C ASN A 144 -13.70 0.31 -8.43
N GLU A 145 -14.55 1.07 -9.15
CA GLU A 145 -15.54 0.53 -10.08
C GLU A 145 -14.91 -0.17 -11.28
N GLN A 146 -13.65 0.13 -11.59
CA GLN A 146 -12.90 -0.46 -12.72
C GLN A 146 -12.05 -1.66 -12.30
N LYS A 147 -11.91 -1.94 -11.01
CA LYS A 147 -11.06 -3.05 -10.52
C LYS A 147 -11.71 -4.44 -10.64
N GLY A 148 -13.02 -4.52 -10.64
CA GLY A 148 -13.77 -5.78 -10.63
C GLY A 148 -13.86 -6.50 -12.00
N ASN A 149 -12.93 -6.29 -12.94
CA ASN A 149 -13.01 -6.86 -14.28
C ASN A 149 -11.68 -7.48 -14.76
N MET A 150 -11.72 -8.12 -15.92
CA MET A 150 -10.56 -8.79 -16.53
C MET A 150 -9.45 -7.83 -16.92
N ASP A 151 -9.79 -6.62 -17.36
CA ASP A 151 -8.80 -5.63 -17.79
C ASP A 151 -7.90 -5.22 -16.62
N TYR A 152 -8.45 -5.18 -15.41
CA TYR A 152 -7.67 -4.92 -14.20
C TYR A 152 -6.59 -6.00 -13.95
N LEU A 153 -6.91 -7.28 -14.17
CA LEU A 153 -5.93 -8.36 -14.04
C LEU A 153 -4.82 -8.23 -15.08
N VAL A 154 -5.16 -7.84 -16.30
CA VAL A 154 -4.17 -7.60 -17.37
C VAL A 154 -3.29 -6.40 -17.02
N VAL A 155 -3.87 -5.30 -16.56
CA VAL A 155 -3.10 -4.10 -16.12
C VAL A 155 -2.15 -4.45 -14.99
N ASN A 156 -2.58 -5.20 -13.98
CA ASN A 156 -1.71 -5.64 -12.89
C ASN A 156 -0.60 -6.56 -13.37
N TYR A 157 -0.87 -7.46 -14.31
CA TYR A 157 0.16 -8.24 -14.96
C TYR A 157 1.19 -7.34 -15.66
N MET A 158 0.75 -6.35 -16.43
CA MET A 158 1.65 -5.43 -17.13
C MET A 158 2.51 -4.62 -16.16
N LYS A 159 1.93 -4.07 -15.07
CA LYS A 159 2.66 -3.40 -13.99
C LYS A 159 3.73 -4.34 -13.40
N SER A 160 3.34 -5.56 -13.03
CA SER A 160 4.24 -6.58 -12.48
C SER A 160 5.40 -6.91 -13.45
N MET A 161 5.15 -7.00 -14.76
CA MET A 161 6.21 -7.23 -15.73
C MET A 161 7.21 -6.08 -15.80
N ILE A 162 6.74 -4.83 -15.83
CA ILE A 162 7.60 -3.65 -15.82
C ILE A 162 8.46 -3.61 -14.55
N GLU A 163 7.84 -3.80 -13.40
CA GLU A 163 8.54 -3.84 -12.11
C GLU A 163 9.60 -4.95 -12.06
N ASN A 164 9.25 -6.16 -12.45
CA ASN A 164 10.16 -7.30 -12.41
C ASN A 164 11.37 -7.10 -13.33
N MET A 165 11.15 -6.65 -14.55
CA MET A 165 12.24 -6.41 -15.50
C MET A 165 13.15 -5.26 -15.07
N LEU A 166 12.59 -4.17 -14.54
CA LEU A 166 13.39 -3.04 -14.09
C LEU A 166 14.13 -3.36 -12.80
N ASN A 167 13.48 -4.05 -11.85
CA ASN A 167 14.13 -4.54 -10.63
C ASN A 167 15.24 -5.55 -10.93
N ALA A 168 15.12 -6.39 -11.94
CA ALA A 168 16.20 -7.26 -12.39
C ALA A 168 17.42 -6.45 -12.87
N ARG A 169 17.23 -5.40 -13.68
CA ARG A 169 18.31 -4.50 -14.10
C ARG A 169 18.97 -3.80 -12.91
N LEU A 170 18.17 -3.28 -11.97
CA LEU A 170 18.69 -2.65 -10.77
C LEU A 170 19.50 -3.63 -9.91
N ASN A 171 19.02 -4.88 -9.79
CA ASN A 171 19.76 -5.91 -9.05
C ASN A 171 21.08 -6.28 -9.74
N GLU A 172 21.14 -6.35 -11.08
CA GLU A 172 22.39 -6.57 -11.82
C GLU A 172 23.44 -5.48 -11.51
N LEU A 173 23.04 -4.22 -11.35
CA LEU A 173 23.92 -3.12 -10.97
C LEU A 173 24.53 -3.29 -9.57
N THR A 174 23.83 -3.95 -8.64
CA THR A 174 24.39 -4.24 -7.30
C THR A 174 25.52 -5.27 -7.35
N GLN A 175 25.60 -6.08 -8.39
CA GLN A 175 26.62 -7.13 -8.56
C GLN A 175 27.88 -6.65 -9.28
N THR A 176 27.95 -5.37 -9.67
CA THR A 176 29.12 -4.80 -10.32
C THR A 176 30.26 -4.57 -9.32
N ALA A 177 31.49 -4.44 -9.80
CA ALA A 177 32.66 -4.19 -8.94
C ALA A 177 32.54 -2.91 -8.08
N ASN A 178 31.90 -1.88 -8.65
CA ASN A 178 31.63 -0.62 -7.97
C ASN A 178 30.12 -0.28 -8.11
N PRO A 179 29.28 -0.88 -7.26
CA PRO A 179 27.84 -0.68 -7.35
C PRO A 179 27.48 0.78 -7.01
N PRO A 180 26.62 1.44 -7.80
CA PRO A 180 26.24 2.83 -7.57
C PRO A 180 25.35 3.01 -6.32
N PHE A 181 24.76 1.93 -5.82
CA PHE A 181 23.90 1.92 -4.64
C PHE A 181 24.04 0.60 -3.88
N ILE A 182 23.61 0.58 -2.62
CA ILE A 182 23.53 -0.62 -1.79
C ILE A 182 22.26 -1.42 -2.15
N PHE A 183 21.18 -0.69 -2.40
CA PHE A 183 19.86 -1.23 -2.71
C PHE A 183 19.11 -0.26 -3.63
N ALA A 184 18.38 -0.80 -4.58
CA ALA A 184 17.41 -0.05 -5.37
C ALA A 184 16.23 -0.95 -5.75
N GLN A 185 15.04 -0.38 -5.78
CA GLN A 185 13.81 -1.06 -6.14
C GLN A 185 12.83 -0.07 -6.75
N VAL A 186 11.97 -0.55 -7.65
CA VAL A 186 10.80 0.18 -8.14
C VAL A 186 9.53 -0.58 -7.83
N SER A 187 8.45 0.15 -7.62
CA SER A 187 7.10 -0.39 -7.46
C SER A 187 6.07 0.64 -7.92
N ASP A 188 4.89 0.18 -8.32
CA ASP A 188 3.76 1.02 -8.71
C ASP A 188 2.55 0.70 -7.83
N GLN A 189 2.26 1.58 -6.88
CA GLN A 189 1.23 1.38 -5.87
C GLN A 189 0.71 2.71 -5.33
N GLU A 190 -0.14 2.67 -4.32
CA GLU A 190 -0.65 3.88 -3.64
C GLU A 190 0.49 4.85 -3.31
N PHE A 191 0.28 6.14 -3.62
CA PHE A 191 1.23 7.19 -3.27
C PHE A 191 1.26 7.38 -1.75
N LEU A 192 2.23 6.76 -1.10
CA LEU A 192 2.46 6.78 0.35
C LEU A 192 1.23 6.33 1.15
N ILE A 193 0.39 7.27 1.60
CA ILE A 193 -0.81 7.04 2.40
C ILE A 193 -2.09 7.50 1.67
N SER A 194 -2.00 7.91 0.41
CA SER A 194 -3.14 8.40 -0.38
C SER A 194 -4.03 7.25 -0.83
N LYS A 195 -5.35 7.46 -0.82
CA LYS A 195 -6.34 6.56 -1.42
C LYS A 195 -6.84 7.04 -2.79
N THR A 196 -6.35 8.18 -3.26
CA THR A 196 -6.84 8.82 -4.50
C THR A 196 -5.73 9.08 -5.51
N LYS A 197 -4.50 8.69 -5.18
CA LYS A 197 -3.34 8.87 -6.05
C LYS A 197 -2.41 7.67 -5.91
N ASP A 198 -2.00 7.12 -7.03
CA ASP A 198 -0.94 6.13 -7.12
C ASP A 198 0.39 6.80 -7.49
N ALA A 199 1.48 6.08 -7.34
CA ALA A 199 2.78 6.50 -7.84
C ALA A 199 3.65 5.32 -8.27
N PHE A 200 4.31 5.49 -9.40
CA PHE A 200 5.49 4.70 -9.71
C PHE A 200 6.64 5.24 -8.86
N THR A 201 7.14 4.43 -7.94
CA THR A 201 8.12 4.84 -6.93
C THR A 201 9.42 4.09 -7.13
N GLY A 202 10.53 4.84 -7.27
CA GLY A 202 11.88 4.32 -7.16
C GLY A 202 12.45 4.61 -5.77
N ILE A 203 12.98 3.58 -5.12
CA ILE A 203 13.67 3.69 -3.82
C ILE A 203 15.13 3.33 -4.04
N VAL A 204 16.04 4.13 -3.53
CA VAL A 204 17.47 3.85 -3.60
C VAL A 204 18.16 4.17 -2.28
N ALA A 205 19.02 3.27 -1.82
CA ALA A 205 19.87 3.45 -0.65
C ALA A 205 21.35 3.39 -1.05
N SER A 206 22.17 4.29 -0.51
CA SER A 206 23.58 4.39 -0.85
C SER A 206 24.50 4.40 0.38
N LYS A 207 25.80 4.33 0.15
CA LYS A 207 26.80 4.72 1.14
C LYS A 207 26.72 6.22 1.42
N GLU A 208 27.34 6.67 2.50
CA GLU A 208 27.25 8.04 3.02
C GLU A 208 27.43 9.13 1.95
N ASP A 209 28.45 9.02 1.10
CA ASP A 209 28.74 10.02 0.05
C ASP A 209 28.22 9.61 -1.34
N GLY A 210 27.34 8.61 -1.43
CA GLY A 210 26.95 7.98 -2.70
C GLY A 210 25.57 8.35 -3.23
N ILE A 211 24.81 9.21 -2.56
CA ILE A 211 23.38 9.41 -2.88
C ILE A 211 23.16 10.00 -4.28
N ASP A 212 24.00 10.95 -4.72
CA ASP A 212 23.86 11.56 -6.04
C ASP A 212 24.10 10.55 -7.17
N SER A 213 25.12 9.70 -7.02
CA SER A 213 25.39 8.63 -7.98
C SER A 213 24.31 7.57 -7.99
N ALA A 214 23.74 7.26 -6.82
CA ALA A 214 22.64 6.31 -6.67
C ALA A 214 21.36 6.83 -7.33
N ILE A 215 20.97 8.08 -7.07
CA ILE A 215 19.84 8.74 -7.74
C ILE A 215 20.05 8.78 -9.25
N THR A 216 21.24 9.18 -9.69
CA THR A 216 21.58 9.22 -11.13
C THR A 216 21.44 7.84 -11.78
N ALA A 217 21.86 6.77 -11.11
CA ALA A 217 21.80 5.42 -11.65
C ALA A 217 20.37 4.91 -11.76
N ILE A 218 19.53 5.06 -10.70
CA ILE A 218 18.14 4.63 -10.77
C ILE A 218 17.34 5.43 -11.79
N VAL A 219 17.52 6.76 -11.85
CA VAL A 219 16.85 7.61 -12.87
C VAL A 219 17.27 7.19 -14.27
N ARG A 220 18.55 6.89 -14.49
CA ARG A 220 19.04 6.41 -15.80
C ARG A 220 18.34 5.12 -16.25
N GLU A 221 18.16 4.16 -15.35
CA GLU A 221 17.48 2.89 -15.71
C GLU A 221 15.98 3.09 -15.92
N ILE A 222 15.32 3.95 -15.15
CA ILE A 222 13.91 4.33 -15.37
C ILE A 222 13.75 5.00 -16.75
N GLU A 223 14.58 6.01 -17.04
CA GLU A 223 14.56 6.71 -18.32
C GLU A 223 14.95 5.80 -19.51
N ARG A 224 15.87 4.87 -19.29
CA ARG A 224 16.22 3.87 -20.29
C ARG A 224 15.04 2.94 -20.61
N ALA A 225 14.32 2.48 -19.57
CA ALA A 225 13.12 1.68 -19.76
C ALA A 225 12.01 2.48 -20.46
N HIS A 226 11.81 3.75 -20.09
CA HIS A 226 10.84 4.63 -20.70
C HIS A 226 11.13 4.90 -22.20
N LYS A 227 12.40 5.16 -22.54
CA LYS A 227 12.80 5.52 -23.92
C LYS A 227 12.95 4.33 -24.87
N PHE A 228 13.43 3.21 -24.37
CA PHE A 228 13.85 2.07 -25.19
C PHE A 228 13.11 0.77 -24.87
N GLY A 229 12.29 0.77 -23.82
CA GLY A 229 11.59 -0.42 -23.37
C GLY A 229 12.52 -1.50 -22.84
N PHE A 230 12.07 -2.73 -22.97
CA PHE A 230 12.77 -3.94 -22.56
C PHE A 230 13.06 -4.83 -23.75
N THR A 231 14.07 -5.67 -23.64
CA THR A 231 14.39 -6.66 -24.66
C THR A 231 13.42 -7.84 -24.60
N ALA A 232 13.26 -8.53 -25.73
CA ALA A 232 12.44 -9.76 -25.78
C ALA A 232 12.91 -10.83 -24.77
N SER A 233 14.23 -10.91 -24.49
CA SER A 233 14.76 -11.85 -23.52
C SER A 233 14.46 -11.47 -22.08
N GLU A 234 14.44 -10.19 -21.72
CA GLU A 234 14.00 -9.71 -20.40
C GLU A 234 12.52 -10.05 -20.17
N TYR A 235 11.68 -9.74 -21.15
CA TYR A 235 10.26 -10.05 -21.07
C TYR A 235 10.01 -11.57 -20.99
N ALA A 236 10.69 -12.37 -21.81
CA ALA A 236 10.53 -13.82 -21.78
C ALA A 236 10.91 -14.43 -20.41
N ARG A 237 11.96 -13.92 -19.74
CA ARG A 237 12.33 -14.34 -18.38
C ARG A 237 11.27 -13.95 -17.36
N ALA A 238 10.88 -12.67 -17.34
CA ALA A 238 9.86 -12.16 -16.41
C ALA A 238 8.53 -12.91 -16.57
N LYS A 239 8.09 -13.15 -17.80
CA LYS A 239 6.91 -13.94 -18.14
C LYS A 239 6.99 -15.38 -17.63
N ALA A 240 8.14 -16.05 -17.81
CA ALA A 240 8.36 -17.41 -17.32
C ALA A 240 8.37 -17.46 -15.79
N ASP A 241 8.96 -16.46 -15.13
CA ASP A 241 8.99 -16.36 -13.67
C ASP A 241 7.59 -16.15 -13.10
N TYR A 242 6.80 -15.28 -13.71
CA TYR A 242 5.41 -15.06 -13.34
C TYR A 242 4.56 -16.33 -13.45
N LEU A 243 4.64 -17.03 -14.58
CA LEU A 243 3.88 -18.27 -14.78
C LEU A 243 4.30 -19.36 -13.80
N ARG A 244 5.60 -19.49 -13.46
CA ARG A 244 6.07 -20.43 -12.44
C ARG A 244 5.57 -20.06 -11.04
N MET A 245 5.55 -18.77 -10.70
CA MET A 245 5.02 -18.31 -9.41
C MET A 245 3.53 -18.65 -9.32
N LEU A 246 2.77 -18.39 -10.38
CA LEU A 246 1.34 -18.69 -10.45
C LEU A 246 1.08 -20.20 -10.36
N GLU A 247 1.86 -21.03 -11.05
CA GLU A 247 1.79 -22.49 -10.98
C GLU A 247 2.10 -22.99 -9.57
N SER A 248 3.13 -22.45 -8.92
CA SER A 248 3.47 -22.79 -7.53
C SER A 248 2.32 -22.44 -6.58
N ALA A 249 1.72 -21.25 -6.72
CA ALA A 249 0.58 -20.84 -5.92
C ALA A 249 -0.62 -21.77 -6.12
N TYR A 250 -0.92 -22.16 -7.37
CA TYR A 250 -1.96 -23.12 -7.69
C TYR A 250 -1.69 -24.50 -7.07
N ASN A 251 -0.48 -25.02 -7.18
CA ASN A 251 -0.10 -26.34 -6.63
C ASN A 251 -0.13 -26.36 -5.09
N GLU A 252 0.13 -25.23 -4.45
CA GLU A 252 0.15 -25.10 -2.99
C GLU A 252 -1.16 -24.56 -2.39
N ARG A 253 -2.20 -24.35 -3.20
CA ARG A 253 -3.46 -23.72 -2.78
C ARG A 253 -4.11 -24.36 -1.53
N ASN A 254 -3.93 -25.66 -1.34
CA ASN A 254 -4.48 -26.36 -0.17
C ASN A 254 -3.61 -26.19 1.10
N LYS A 255 -2.48 -25.48 1.01
CA LYS A 255 -1.56 -25.21 2.13
C LYS A 255 -1.56 -23.73 2.54
N VAL A 256 -2.38 -22.92 1.85
CA VAL A 256 -2.48 -21.48 2.12
C VAL A 256 -3.03 -21.26 3.53
N LYS A 257 -2.39 -20.35 4.28
CA LYS A 257 -2.84 -19.98 5.62
C LYS A 257 -4.13 -19.16 5.54
N ASN A 258 -5.03 -19.36 6.52
CA ASN A 258 -6.29 -18.63 6.61
C ASN A 258 -6.12 -17.10 6.54
N GLY A 259 -5.03 -16.56 7.09
CA GLY A 259 -4.71 -15.13 7.05
C GLY A 259 -4.61 -14.57 5.63
N ALA A 260 -4.04 -15.32 4.68
CA ALA A 260 -3.94 -14.87 3.28
C ALA A 260 -5.31 -14.67 2.62
N TYR A 261 -6.26 -15.56 2.91
CA TYR A 261 -7.66 -15.39 2.45
C TYR A 261 -8.35 -14.21 3.14
N VAL A 262 -8.07 -13.98 4.43
CA VAL A 262 -8.59 -12.80 5.14
C VAL A 262 -8.10 -11.53 4.47
N ASP A 263 -6.79 -11.43 4.18
CA ASP A 263 -6.18 -10.28 3.53
C ASP A 263 -6.79 -10.04 2.13
N GLU A 264 -7.01 -11.09 1.34
CA GLU A 264 -7.65 -11.01 0.02
C GLU A 264 -9.10 -10.46 0.12
N TYR A 265 -9.91 -11.01 1.03
CA TYR A 265 -11.30 -10.56 1.21
C TYR A 265 -11.40 -9.16 1.79
N VAL A 266 -10.45 -8.76 2.64
CA VAL A 266 -10.38 -7.39 3.18
C VAL A 266 -10.04 -6.40 2.06
N ARG A 267 -9.07 -6.70 1.19
CA ARG A 267 -8.77 -5.85 0.02
C ARG A 267 -9.96 -5.74 -0.93
N HIS A 268 -10.69 -6.83 -1.16
CA HIS A 268 -11.93 -6.79 -1.93
C HIS A 268 -12.96 -5.85 -1.30
N PHE A 269 -13.18 -5.94 0.01
CA PHE A 269 -14.14 -5.11 0.73
C PHE A 269 -13.75 -3.63 0.72
N ILE A 270 -12.47 -3.31 0.88
CA ILE A 270 -11.97 -1.91 1.00
C ILE A 270 -11.78 -1.27 -0.37
N ASP A 271 -11.17 -2.00 -1.31
CA ASP A 271 -10.63 -1.45 -2.56
C ASP A 271 -11.28 -2.07 -3.81
N ASN A 272 -12.31 -2.91 -3.64
CA ASN A 272 -13.01 -3.62 -4.73
C ASN A 272 -12.06 -4.46 -5.62
N GLU A 273 -10.94 -4.93 -5.07
CA GLU A 273 -10.05 -5.83 -5.80
C GLU A 273 -10.77 -7.13 -6.16
N PRO A 274 -10.56 -7.69 -7.36
CA PRO A 274 -11.19 -8.95 -7.73
C PRO A 274 -10.66 -10.11 -6.88
N ILE A 275 -11.54 -11.04 -6.55
CA ILE A 275 -11.23 -12.29 -5.83
C ILE A 275 -11.58 -13.51 -6.69
N PRO A 276 -10.89 -13.74 -7.81
CA PRO A 276 -11.18 -14.86 -8.69
C PRO A 276 -10.93 -16.22 -8.02
N GLY A 277 -10.13 -16.26 -7.00
CA GLY A 277 -9.53 -17.46 -6.45
C GLY A 277 -8.41 -18.00 -7.36
N ILE A 278 -7.41 -18.64 -6.75
CA ILE A 278 -6.20 -19.07 -7.47
C ILE A 278 -6.48 -20.05 -8.64
N GLU A 279 -7.53 -20.85 -8.56
CA GLU A 279 -7.90 -21.80 -9.63
C GLU A 279 -8.37 -21.07 -10.90
N ASN A 280 -9.20 -20.05 -10.73
CA ASN A 280 -9.66 -19.23 -11.86
C ASN A 280 -8.56 -18.31 -12.36
N GLU A 281 -7.80 -17.69 -11.47
CA GLU A 281 -6.66 -16.84 -11.83
C GLU A 281 -5.63 -17.63 -12.64
N TYR A 282 -5.27 -18.83 -12.19
CA TYR A 282 -4.37 -19.74 -12.90
C TYR A 282 -4.90 -20.09 -14.30
N ALA A 283 -6.17 -20.45 -14.42
CA ALA A 283 -6.79 -20.77 -15.70
C ALA A 283 -6.81 -19.57 -16.67
N ILE A 284 -7.22 -18.41 -16.17
CA ILE A 284 -7.33 -17.16 -16.92
C ILE A 284 -5.95 -16.70 -17.41
N MET A 285 -4.99 -16.60 -16.51
CA MET A 285 -3.67 -16.05 -16.85
C MET A 285 -2.88 -16.98 -17.77
N ASN A 286 -3.05 -18.31 -17.67
CA ASN A 286 -2.47 -19.25 -18.62
C ASN A 286 -3.06 -19.14 -20.05
N GLN A 287 -4.27 -18.60 -20.21
CA GLN A 287 -4.85 -18.33 -21.52
C GLN A 287 -4.40 -16.97 -22.07
N ILE A 288 -4.29 -15.95 -21.21
CA ILE A 288 -4.02 -14.58 -21.64
C ILE A 288 -2.52 -14.34 -21.84
N VAL A 289 -1.70 -14.67 -20.84
CA VAL A 289 -0.27 -14.34 -20.80
C VAL A 289 0.52 -14.86 -22.02
N PRO A 290 0.30 -16.08 -22.56
CA PRO A 290 0.97 -16.51 -23.77
C PRO A 290 0.77 -15.60 -24.98
N ASN A 291 -0.36 -14.91 -25.06
CA ASN A 291 -0.75 -14.05 -26.19
C ASN A 291 -0.33 -12.57 -25.99
N LEU A 292 0.23 -12.22 -24.84
CA LEU A 292 0.77 -10.89 -24.57
C LEU A 292 2.26 -10.85 -24.95
N SER A 293 2.65 -9.71 -25.58
CA SER A 293 4.01 -9.47 -26.10
C SER A 293 4.53 -8.09 -25.69
#